data_72c02dabedd25bfb7abdf57145df27f2
#
_entry.id   72c02dabedd25bfb7abdf57145df27f2
#
_cell.length_a   1.000
_cell.length_b   1.000
_cell.length_c   1.000
_cell.angle_alpha   90.00
_cell.angle_beta   90.00
_cell.angle_gamma   90.00
#
_symmetry.space_group_name_H-M   'P 1'
#
loop_
_entity.id
_entity.type
_entity.pdbx_description
1 polymer ?
#
loop_
_entity_poly.entity_id
_entity_poly.type
_entity_poly.pdbx_seq_one_letter_code
_entity_poly.pdbx_strand_id
1 'polypeptide(L)'
;MTIQFSTKIFPQADLQSPKLQKSSLKSLLGHNTDCLVLAYSKADFDSFSGAKGAKAKTGFLPELDLLLGGSVNHANVVGDLDPKQAAVCLLRAEKSWTASGIKTKRVLLVALGDIHLASERSLTTYSKVARAALKVLSGGSIENALWFTPSFALAHKADFIAEEVRLTVQYAGDQAYRFGVRQPAMKFKAKDKPDTFKQLVFAGNDACAKELKAAVEQGVAMVEGMNLAKDLGNLPPNVCTPTYLGKTAQGLSKKSSLKVEVLGRKQIEALGMGSF
;
A
#
# COMPACT_ATOMS: atom_id res chain seq x y z
N MET A 1 12.53 10.62 6.12
CA MET A 1 12.78 9.23 5.70
C MET A 1 11.68 8.86 4.71
N THR A 2 12.02 8.33 3.57
CA THR A 2 11.04 7.97 2.52
C THR A 2 10.79 6.47 2.61
N ILE A 3 9.55 6.02 2.48
CA ILE A 3 9.25 4.58 2.39
C ILE A 3 9.92 4.04 1.14
N GLN A 4 10.60 2.91 1.27
CA GLN A 4 11.15 2.16 0.16
C GLN A 4 10.08 1.21 -0.40
N PHE A 5 9.91 1.20 -1.71
CA PHE A 5 8.97 0.33 -2.41
C PHE A 5 9.76 -0.65 -3.29
N SER A 6 9.34 -1.90 -3.27
CA SER A 6 9.93 -2.94 -4.10
C SER A 6 8.90 -4.02 -4.44
N THR A 7 9.28 -4.94 -5.32
CA THR A 7 8.44 -6.08 -5.70
C THR A 7 9.15 -7.39 -5.36
N LYS A 8 8.37 -8.42 -5.05
CA LYS A 8 8.85 -9.79 -4.86
C LYS A 8 7.95 -10.77 -5.57
N ILE A 9 8.54 -11.64 -6.35
CA ILE A 9 7.83 -12.64 -7.13
C ILE A 9 7.88 -13.98 -6.41
N PHE A 10 6.73 -14.63 -6.32
CA PHE A 10 6.54 -15.97 -5.78
C PHE A 10 6.03 -16.87 -6.91
N PRO A 11 6.92 -17.60 -7.61
CA PRO A 11 6.61 -18.33 -8.85
C PRO A 11 5.47 -19.35 -8.71
N GLN A 12 5.33 -19.94 -7.52
CA GLN A 12 4.33 -20.97 -7.25
C GLN A 12 3.01 -20.43 -6.69
N ALA A 13 2.86 -19.12 -6.58
CA ALA A 13 1.60 -18.51 -6.16
C ALA A 13 0.62 -18.56 -7.33
N ASP A 14 -0.25 -19.57 -7.37
CA ASP A 14 -1.34 -19.64 -8.33
C ASP A 14 -2.35 -18.53 -8.02
N LEU A 15 -2.21 -17.43 -8.76
CA LEU A 15 -3.02 -16.21 -8.59
C LEU A 15 -4.32 -16.25 -9.40
N GLN A 16 -4.50 -17.24 -10.25
CA GLN A 16 -5.70 -17.40 -11.05
C GLN A 16 -6.80 -18.18 -10.32
N SER A 17 -6.45 -18.83 -9.22
CA SER A 17 -7.41 -19.48 -8.37
C SER A 17 -7.92 -18.53 -7.29
N PRO A 18 -9.24 -18.40 -7.09
CA PRO A 18 -9.81 -17.71 -5.92
C PRO A 18 -9.41 -18.39 -4.59
N LYS A 19 -8.71 -19.52 -4.66
CA LYS A 19 -8.19 -20.28 -3.53
C LYS A 19 -6.68 -20.11 -3.50
N LEU A 20 -6.18 -19.26 -2.61
CA LEU A 20 -4.77 -19.27 -2.25
C LEU A 20 -4.42 -20.68 -1.78
N GLN A 21 -3.59 -21.37 -2.55
CA GLN A 21 -3.20 -22.75 -2.21
C GLN A 21 -2.32 -22.74 -0.95
N LYS A 22 -2.39 -23.82 -0.18
CA LYS A 22 -1.60 -23.99 1.05
C LYS A 22 -0.09 -23.81 0.84
N SER A 23 0.45 -24.24 -0.31
CA SER A 23 1.83 -24.04 -0.69
C SER A 23 2.22 -22.56 -0.84
N SER A 24 1.34 -21.77 -1.47
CA SER A 24 1.54 -20.33 -1.65
C SER A 24 1.49 -19.58 -0.31
N LEU A 25 0.54 -19.91 0.55
CA LEU A 25 0.47 -19.35 1.90
C LEU A 25 1.72 -19.67 2.73
N LYS A 26 2.21 -20.93 2.68
CA LYS A 26 3.46 -21.31 3.36
C LYS A 26 4.64 -20.49 2.86
N SER A 27 4.75 -20.29 1.55
CA SER A 27 5.82 -19.51 0.95
C SER A 27 5.79 -18.05 1.40
N LEU A 28 4.59 -17.43 1.44
CA LEU A 28 4.39 -16.07 1.92
C LEU A 28 4.71 -15.93 3.42
N LEU A 29 4.19 -16.84 4.25
CA LEU A 29 4.41 -16.86 5.70
C LEU A 29 5.88 -17.18 6.07
N GLY A 30 6.57 -17.94 5.23
CA GLY A 30 7.99 -18.23 5.36
C GLY A 30 8.91 -17.05 5.03
N HIS A 31 8.36 -15.96 4.49
CA HIS A 31 9.13 -14.75 4.21
C HIS A 31 9.43 -13.98 5.51
N ASN A 32 10.70 -13.58 5.67
CA ASN A 32 11.10 -12.77 6.82
C ASN A 32 10.60 -11.32 6.65
N THR A 33 9.45 -11.03 7.24
CA THR A 33 8.82 -9.70 7.21
C THR A 33 8.17 -9.41 8.56
N ASP A 34 8.06 -8.14 8.92
CA ASP A 34 7.37 -7.76 10.15
C ASP A 34 5.85 -7.96 10.03
N CYS A 35 5.30 -7.78 8.81
CA CYS A 35 3.88 -7.92 8.59
C CYS A 35 3.58 -8.44 7.18
N LEU A 36 2.77 -9.50 7.07
CA LEU A 36 2.14 -9.93 5.83
C LEU A 36 0.72 -9.34 5.76
N VAL A 37 0.39 -8.66 4.67
CA VAL A 37 -0.93 -8.06 4.44
C VAL A 37 -1.71 -8.89 3.45
N LEU A 38 -2.88 -9.37 3.88
CA LEU A 38 -3.80 -10.18 3.09
C LEU A 38 -5.20 -9.58 3.16
N ALA A 39 -5.93 -9.62 2.05
CA ALA A 39 -7.34 -9.22 2.02
C ALA A 39 -8.27 -10.42 1.91
N TYR A 40 -9.47 -10.31 2.46
CA TYR A 40 -10.53 -11.32 2.39
C TYR A 40 -11.88 -10.67 2.08
N SER A 41 -12.72 -11.41 1.35
CA SER A 41 -14.08 -10.99 1.04
C SER A 41 -15.07 -11.40 2.14
N LYS A 42 -16.28 -10.82 2.10
CA LYS A 42 -17.37 -11.30 2.95
C LYS A 42 -17.69 -12.79 2.70
N ALA A 43 -17.60 -13.24 1.46
CA ALA A 43 -17.83 -14.64 1.10
C ALA A 43 -16.76 -15.57 1.74
N ASP A 44 -15.49 -15.16 1.80
CA ASP A 44 -14.45 -15.91 2.50
C ASP A 44 -14.75 -15.99 4.00
N PHE A 45 -15.20 -14.88 4.60
CA PHE A 45 -15.59 -14.83 6.00
C PHE A 45 -16.79 -15.73 6.30
N ASP A 46 -17.87 -15.62 5.50
CA ASP A 46 -19.10 -16.42 5.71
C ASP A 46 -18.79 -17.92 5.57
N SER A 47 -17.95 -18.31 4.62
CA SER A 47 -17.47 -19.68 4.45
C SER A 47 -16.64 -20.15 5.66
N PHE A 48 -15.82 -19.29 6.24
CA PHE A 48 -14.98 -19.60 7.39
C PHE A 48 -15.76 -19.66 8.70
N SER A 49 -16.62 -18.69 8.97
CA SER A 49 -17.39 -18.56 10.21
C SER A 49 -18.52 -19.58 10.34
N GLY A 50 -18.88 -20.26 9.25
CA GLY A 50 -20.00 -21.21 9.23
C GLY A 50 -21.37 -20.56 9.25
N ALA A 51 -21.49 -19.34 8.69
CA ALA A 51 -22.77 -18.65 8.54
C ALA A 51 -23.81 -19.52 7.83
N LYS A 52 -25.09 -19.39 8.23
CA LYS A 52 -26.19 -20.20 7.66
C LYS A 52 -26.24 -20.06 6.15
N GLY A 53 -26.11 -21.20 5.44
CA GLY A 53 -26.11 -21.26 3.97
C GLY A 53 -24.73 -21.27 3.32
N ALA A 54 -23.64 -21.13 4.08
CA ALA A 54 -22.29 -21.27 3.55
C ALA A 54 -22.03 -22.74 3.15
N LYS A 55 -21.66 -22.95 1.89
CA LYS A 55 -21.12 -24.24 1.44
C LYS A 55 -19.81 -24.49 2.18
N ALA A 56 -19.47 -25.76 2.42
CA ALA A 56 -18.32 -26.22 3.23
C ALA A 56 -17.11 -25.24 3.27
N LYS A 57 -16.43 -25.16 4.42
CA LYS A 57 -15.25 -24.28 4.66
C LYS A 57 -14.25 -24.32 3.50
N THR A 58 -14.46 -23.45 2.52
CA THR A 58 -13.63 -23.30 1.33
C THR A 58 -13.05 -21.90 1.33
N GLY A 59 -11.87 -21.74 0.79
CA GLY A 59 -11.19 -20.45 0.73
C GLY A 59 -9.85 -20.48 1.47
N PHE A 60 -9.16 -19.35 1.50
CA PHE A 60 -7.82 -19.29 2.10
C PHE A 60 -7.85 -19.11 3.63
N LEU A 61 -8.92 -18.57 4.21
CA LEU A 61 -8.98 -18.34 5.66
C LEU A 61 -8.88 -19.63 6.48
N PRO A 62 -9.57 -20.75 6.13
CA PRO A 62 -9.37 -22.02 6.82
C PRO A 62 -7.94 -22.56 6.70
N GLU A 63 -7.32 -22.42 5.54
CA GLU A 63 -5.93 -22.84 5.33
C GLU A 63 -4.95 -21.97 6.12
N LEU A 64 -5.20 -20.67 6.16
CA LEU A 64 -4.43 -19.73 6.95
C LEU A 64 -4.56 -20.05 8.45
N ASP A 65 -5.77 -20.30 8.93
CA ASP A 65 -6.05 -20.67 10.33
C ASP A 65 -5.29 -21.92 10.76
N LEU A 66 -5.30 -22.95 9.90
CA LEU A 66 -4.55 -24.17 10.15
C LEU A 66 -3.05 -23.91 10.25
N LEU A 67 -2.49 -23.08 9.37
CA LEU A 67 -1.08 -22.72 9.38
C LEU A 67 -0.70 -21.86 10.59
N LEU A 68 -1.60 -21.00 11.04
CA LEU A 68 -1.41 -20.10 12.18
C LEU A 68 -1.89 -20.70 13.52
N GLY A 69 -2.11 -22.01 13.56
CA GLY A 69 -2.47 -22.71 14.80
C GLY A 69 -3.76 -22.26 15.47
N GLY A 70 -4.78 -21.87 14.66
CA GLY A 70 -6.10 -21.47 15.16
C GLY A 70 -6.23 -19.96 15.46
N SER A 71 -5.22 -19.14 15.13
CA SER A 71 -5.24 -17.71 15.46
C SER A 71 -6.34 -16.93 14.73
N VAL A 72 -6.71 -17.33 13.49
CA VAL A 72 -7.79 -16.70 12.72
C VAL A 72 -9.15 -17.02 13.35
N ASN A 73 -9.35 -18.29 13.74
CA ASN A 73 -10.58 -18.71 14.42
C ASN A 73 -10.71 -18.04 15.79
N HIS A 74 -9.63 -17.90 16.54
CA HIS A 74 -9.65 -17.14 17.78
C HIS A 74 -10.11 -15.70 17.56
N ALA A 75 -9.54 -14.99 16.58
CA ALA A 75 -9.97 -13.64 16.23
C ALA A 75 -11.44 -13.56 15.82
N ASN A 76 -11.95 -14.57 15.11
CA ASN A 76 -13.36 -14.67 14.75
C ASN A 76 -14.28 -14.84 15.99
N VAL A 77 -13.88 -15.69 16.93
CA VAL A 77 -14.68 -15.97 18.15
C VAL A 77 -14.76 -14.76 19.07
N VAL A 78 -13.65 -13.99 19.20
CA VAL A 78 -13.63 -12.79 20.04
C VAL A 78 -14.17 -11.54 19.34
N GLY A 79 -14.52 -11.63 18.04
CA GLY A 79 -15.12 -10.54 17.27
C GLY A 79 -14.14 -9.56 16.64
N ASP A 80 -12.83 -9.88 16.63
CA ASP A 80 -11.79 -9.05 15.99
C ASP A 80 -11.79 -9.20 14.47
N LEU A 81 -12.31 -10.32 13.94
CA LEU A 81 -12.44 -10.57 12.51
C LEU A 81 -13.83 -10.15 12.04
N ASP A 82 -13.93 -9.01 11.34
CA ASP A 82 -15.20 -8.41 10.89
C ASP A 82 -15.23 -8.36 9.34
N PRO A 83 -16.28 -8.89 8.67
CA PRO A 83 -16.43 -8.85 7.22
C PRO A 83 -16.76 -7.47 6.66
N LYS A 84 -16.97 -6.46 7.50
CA LYS A 84 -17.30 -5.10 7.06
C LYS A 84 -16.14 -4.49 6.29
N GLN A 85 -16.46 -3.81 5.18
CA GLN A 85 -15.47 -3.16 4.31
C GLN A 85 -14.49 -2.29 5.11
N ALA A 86 -13.20 -2.48 4.84
CA ALA A 86 -12.07 -1.79 5.47
C ALA A 86 -11.88 -2.11 6.97
N ALA A 87 -12.58 -3.11 7.52
CA ALA A 87 -12.24 -3.67 8.82
C ALA A 87 -10.86 -4.33 8.74
N VAL A 88 -10.09 -4.22 9.81
CA VAL A 88 -8.71 -4.73 9.91
C VAL A 88 -8.54 -5.58 11.15
N CYS A 89 -7.88 -6.72 11.00
CA CYS A 89 -7.52 -7.61 12.10
C CYS A 89 -6.01 -7.88 12.05
N LEU A 90 -5.29 -7.51 13.10
CA LEU A 90 -3.84 -7.71 13.20
C LEU A 90 -3.51 -8.90 14.10
N LEU A 91 -3.22 -10.03 13.48
CA LEU A 91 -2.74 -11.22 14.16
C LEU A 91 -1.25 -11.08 14.49
N ARG A 92 -0.85 -11.51 15.66
CA ARG A 92 0.55 -11.45 16.13
C ARG A 92 1.11 -12.85 16.28
N ALA A 93 2.39 -13.01 15.98
CA ALA A 93 3.06 -14.29 16.07
C ALA A 93 2.96 -14.88 17.48
N GLU A 94 2.60 -16.13 17.52
CA GLU A 94 2.59 -16.98 18.71
C GLU A 94 3.69 -18.05 18.61
N LYS A 95 3.94 -18.76 19.69
CA LYS A 95 4.94 -19.84 19.71
C LYS A 95 4.66 -20.93 18.67
N SER A 96 3.38 -21.21 18.40
CA SER A 96 2.91 -22.13 17.37
C SER A 96 3.39 -21.80 15.97
N TRP A 97 3.48 -20.50 15.62
CA TRP A 97 3.93 -20.05 14.30
C TRP A 97 5.39 -20.40 14.06
N THR A 98 6.25 -20.15 15.05
CA THR A 98 7.69 -20.46 14.95
C THR A 98 7.91 -21.97 14.79
N ALA A 99 7.17 -22.79 15.51
CA ALA A 99 7.23 -24.27 15.37
C ALA A 99 6.82 -24.74 13.97
N SER A 100 5.95 -24.00 13.29
CA SER A 100 5.50 -24.29 11.91
C SER A 100 6.41 -23.72 10.81
N GLY A 101 7.57 -23.14 11.16
CA GLY A 101 8.52 -22.54 10.22
C GLY A 101 8.09 -21.19 9.65
N ILE A 102 7.12 -20.54 10.27
CA ILE A 102 6.67 -19.19 9.89
C ILE A 102 7.67 -18.16 10.39
N LYS A 103 8.11 -17.28 9.47
CA LYS A 103 9.07 -16.19 9.77
C LYS A 103 8.42 -14.82 9.85
N THR A 104 7.21 -14.69 9.31
CA THR A 104 6.39 -13.49 9.39
C THR A 104 5.98 -13.25 10.85
N LYS A 105 6.20 -12.02 11.36
CA LYS A 105 5.91 -11.69 12.77
C LYS A 105 4.44 -11.33 13.01
N ARG A 106 3.75 -10.85 11.99
CA ARG A 106 2.34 -10.42 12.05
C ARG A 106 1.63 -10.72 10.75
N VAL A 107 0.32 -10.99 10.82
CA VAL A 107 -0.54 -11.06 9.64
C VAL A 107 -1.64 -10.03 9.82
N LEU A 108 -1.73 -9.08 8.88
CA LEU A 108 -2.80 -8.10 8.81
C LEU A 108 -3.85 -8.58 7.81
N LEU A 109 -5.02 -8.92 8.32
CA LEU A 109 -6.19 -9.27 7.52
C LEU A 109 -7.03 -8.03 7.30
N VAL A 110 -7.44 -7.77 6.06
CA VAL A 110 -8.21 -6.58 5.68
C VAL A 110 -9.46 -7.02 4.93
N ALA A 111 -10.62 -6.60 5.42
CA ALA A 111 -11.89 -6.96 4.81
C ALA A 111 -12.18 -6.10 3.57
N LEU A 112 -12.49 -6.76 2.46
CA LEU A 112 -12.96 -6.12 1.22
C LEU A 112 -14.45 -5.77 1.28
N GLY A 113 -15.18 -6.37 2.22
CA GLY A 113 -16.62 -6.26 2.32
C GLY A 113 -17.36 -7.19 1.37
N ASP A 114 -18.62 -6.85 1.11
CA ASP A 114 -19.50 -7.58 0.21
C ASP A 114 -19.22 -7.18 -1.24
N ILE A 115 -18.59 -8.06 -2.00
CA ILE A 115 -18.16 -7.78 -3.37
C ILE A 115 -18.75 -8.84 -4.26
N HIS A 116 -20.01 -8.64 -4.66
CA HIS A 116 -20.72 -9.57 -5.51
C HIS A 116 -20.50 -9.33 -7.01
N LEU A 117 -20.18 -8.11 -7.45
CA LEU A 117 -20.13 -7.76 -8.88
C LEU A 117 -18.84 -7.03 -9.25
N ALA A 118 -18.32 -7.32 -10.44
CA ALA A 118 -17.16 -6.64 -10.99
C ALA A 118 -17.35 -5.11 -11.14
N SER A 119 -18.59 -4.64 -11.26
CA SER A 119 -18.95 -3.23 -11.37
C SER A 119 -18.88 -2.46 -10.04
N GLU A 120 -18.98 -3.15 -8.90
CA GLU A 120 -18.88 -2.54 -7.56
C GLU A 120 -17.42 -2.41 -7.08
N ARG A 121 -16.50 -2.97 -7.82
CA ARG A 121 -15.06 -2.95 -7.57
C ARG A 121 -14.45 -1.64 -8.05
N SER A 122 -14.90 -0.54 -7.44
CA SER A 122 -14.35 0.76 -7.79
C SER A 122 -13.01 0.97 -7.08
N LEU A 123 -12.14 1.74 -7.71
CA LEU A 123 -10.92 2.25 -7.08
C LEU A 123 -11.21 2.99 -5.76
N THR A 124 -12.43 3.51 -5.60
CA THR A 124 -12.93 4.11 -4.36
C THR A 124 -13.03 3.08 -3.24
N THR A 125 -13.56 1.88 -3.53
CA THR A 125 -13.63 0.77 -2.57
C THR A 125 -12.24 0.31 -2.17
N TYR A 126 -11.39 0.07 -3.16
CA TYR A 126 -9.98 -0.28 -2.93
C TYR A 126 -9.26 0.77 -2.08
N SER A 127 -9.48 2.05 -2.37
CA SER A 127 -8.87 3.17 -1.64
C SER A 127 -9.15 3.13 -0.13
N LYS A 128 -10.39 2.82 0.26
CA LYS A 128 -10.77 2.70 1.67
C LYS A 128 -10.01 1.55 2.35
N VAL A 129 -9.96 0.41 1.70
CA VAL A 129 -9.30 -0.81 2.19
C VAL A 129 -7.79 -0.60 2.32
N ALA A 130 -7.15 -0.06 1.28
CA ALA A 130 -5.71 0.22 1.28
C ALA A 130 -5.32 1.23 2.36
N ARG A 131 -6.08 2.32 2.52
CA ARG A 131 -5.82 3.33 3.57
C ARG A 131 -5.98 2.76 4.97
N ALA A 132 -6.97 1.88 5.21
CA ALA A 132 -7.15 1.21 6.50
C ALA A 132 -5.94 0.34 6.85
N ALA A 133 -5.47 -0.48 5.90
CA ALA A 133 -4.27 -1.30 6.08
C ALA A 133 -3.02 -0.45 6.36
N LEU A 134 -2.77 0.57 5.53
CA LEU A 134 -1.62 1.45 5.68
C LEU A 134 -1.62 2.20 7.01
N LYS A 135 -2.79 2.59 7.53
CA LYS A 135 -2.91 3.21 8.86
C LYS A 135 -2.41 2.28 9.96
N VAL A 136 -2.69 0.99 9.89
CA VAL A 136 -2.19 0.00 10.86
C VAL A 136 -0.68 -0.16 10.72
N LEU A 137 -0.16 -0.24 9.49
CA LEU A 137 1.28 -0.38 9.23
C LEU A 137 2.09 0.81 9.77
N SER A 138 1.59 2.03 9.60
CA SER A 138 2.28 3.25 10.05
C SER A 138 2.09 3.55 11.54
N GLY A 139 1.01 3.05 12.16
CA GLY A 139 0.67 3.36 13.56
C GLY A 139 1.40 2.52 14.61
N GLY A 140 2.21 1.53 14.20
CA GLY A 140 2.79 0.54 15.08
C GLY A 140 4.32 0.40 15.00
N SER A 141 4.84 -0.66 15.58
CA SER A 141 6.26 -1.06 15.51
C SER A 141 6.55 -1.95 14.31
N ILE A 142 5.97 -1.66 13.15
CA ILE A 142 6.14 -2.39 11.90
C ILE A 142 7.14 -1.60 11.05
N GLU A 143 8.27 -2.19 10.72
CA GLU A 143 9.28 -1.53 9.88
C GLU A 143 9.13 -1.90 8.40
N ASN A 144 8.75 -3.15 8.13
CA ASN A 144 8.55 -3.64 6.76
C ASN A 144 7.29 -4.49 6.65
N ALA A 145 6.65 -4.43 5.48
CA ALA A 145 5.47 -5.23 5.18
C ALA A 145 5.55 -5.87 3.80
N LEU A 146 5.01 -7.08 3.68
CA LEU A 146 4.77 -7.79 2.45
C LEU A 146 3.29 -7.68 2.10
N TRP A 147 2.97 -6.95 1.03
CA TRP A 147 1.62 -6.75 0.55
C TRP A 147 1.30 -7.76 -0.54
N PHE A 148 0.45 -8.73 -0.23
CA PHE A 148 0.06 -9.73 -1.21
C PHE A 148 -1.03 -9.19 -2.12
N THR A 149 -0.62 -8.58 -3.23
CA THR A 149 -1.49 -7.90 -4.19
C THR A 149 -2.65 -8.75 -4.69
N PRO A 150 -2.48 -10.04 -5.02
CA PRO A 150 -3.58 -10.84 -5.54
C PRO A 150 -4.76 -11.07 -4.59
N SER A 151 -4.54 -10.98 -3.28
CA SER A 151 -5.65 -11.08 -2.33
C SER A 151 -6.59 -9.87 -2.40
N PHE A 152 -6.10 -8.74 -2.89
CA PHE A 152 -6.89 -7.52 -3.14
C PHE A 152 -7.49 -7.49 -4.53
N ALA A 153 -6.86 -8.15 -5.49
CA ALA A 153 -7.29 -8.18 -6.89
C ALA A 153 -8.55 -9.03 -7.06
N LEU A 154 -9.67 -8.36 -7.06
CA LEU A 154 -10.97 -8.99 -7.17
C LEU A 154 -11.39 -9.27 -8.62
N ALA A 155 -10.71 -8.68 -9.58
CA ALA A 155 -10.88 -8.97 -10.99
C ALA A 155 -9.50 -9.27 -11.57
N HIS A 156 -9.28 -10.47 -12.01
CA HIS A 156 -8.05 -11.06 -12.57
C HIS A 156 -7.48 -10.35 -13.81
N LYS A 157 -7.65 -9.03 -13.95
CA LYS A 157 -7.09 -8.23 -15.03
C LYS A 157 -5.80 -7.57 -14.54
N ALA A 158 -4.71 -7.79 -15.25
CA ALA A 158 -3.39 -7.23 -14.94
C ALA A 158 -3.42 -5.68 -14.79
N ASP A 159 -4.22 -5.00 -15.62
CA ASP A 159 -4.35 -3.54 -15.57
C ASP A 159 -4.90 -3.04 -14.22
N PHE A 160 -5.83 -3.78 -13.61
CA PHE A 160 -6.42 -3.40 -12.34
C PHE A 160 -5.43 -3.57 -11.19
N ILE A 161 -4.61 -4.62 -11.21
CA ILE A 161 -3.53 -4.84 -10.24
C ILE A 161 -2.52 -3.68 -10.27
N ALA A 162 -2.15 -3.25 -11.48
CA ALA A 162 -1.21 -2.14 -11.65
C ALA A 162 -1.75 -0.83 -11.04
N GLU A 163 -3.04 -0.55 -11.21
CA GLU A 163 -3.67 0.64 -10.68
C GLU A 163 -3.80 0.61 -9.16
N GLU A 164 -4.18 -0.53 -8.59
CA GLU A 164 -4.22 -0.77 -7.14
C GLU A 164 -2.86 -0.57 -6.49
N VAL A 165 -1.80 -1.10 -7.11
CA VAL A 165 -0.43 -0.94 -6.62
C VAL A 165 0.01 0.52 -6.67
N ARG A 166 -0.22 1.23 -7.79
CA ARG A 166 0.07 2.67 -7.88
C ARG A 166 -0.61 3.47 -6.78
N LEU A 167 -1.91 3.24 -6.56
CA LEU A 167 -2.67 3.91 -5.51
C LEU A 167 -2.13 3.59 -4.12
N THR A 168 -1.77 2.33 -3.86
CA THR A 168 -1.20 1.94 -2.56
C THR A 168 0.12 2.65 -2.31
N VAL A 169 1.00 2.74 -3.31
CA VAL A 169 2.26 3.49 -3.22
C VAL A 169 1.99 4.97 -2.95
N GLN A 170 1.03 5.59 -3.65
CA GLN A 170 0.66 6.99 -3.44
C GLN A 170 0.13 7.24 -2.03
N TYR A 171 -0.77 6.39 -1.52
CA TYR A 171 -1.32 6.53 -0.17
C TYR A 171 -0.26 6.32 0.90
N ALA A 172 0.63 5.35 0.73
CA ALA A 172 1.73 5.13 1.64
C ALA A 172 2.69 6.34 1.67
N GLY A 173 3.04 6.87 0.49
CA GLY A 173 3.86 8.07 0.36
C GLY A 173 3.21 9.33 0.93
N ASP A 174 1.90 9.49 0.71
CA ASP A 174 1.10 10.58 1.26
C ASP A 174 1.07 10.53 2.80
N GLN A 175 0.85 9.35 3.35
CA GLN A 175 0.79 9.13 4.79
C GLN A 175 2.15 9.31 5.47
N ALA A 176 3.24 8.99 4.78
CA ALA A 176 4.60 9.14 5.28
C ALA A 176 5.16 10.58 5.12
N TYR A 177 4.43 11.47 4.45
CA TYR A 177 4.90 12.82 4.24
C TYR A 177 5.00 13.59 5.57
N ARG A 178 6.20 14.14 5.82
CA ARG A 178 6.50 14.98 6.99
C ARG A 178 7.36 16.15 6.52
N PHE A 179 6.79 17.35 6.46
CA PHE A 179 7.51 18.53 5.97
C PHE A 179 8.78 18.82 6.77
N GLY A 180 8.73 18.80 8.10
CA GLY A 180 9.89 19.05 8.95
C GLY A 180 11.05 18.05 8.76
N VAL A 181 10.73 16.80 8.38
CA VAL A 181 11.76 15.78 8.05
C VAL A 181 12.37 16.04 6.68
N ARG A 182 11.57 16.50 5.71
CA ARG A 182 12.03 16.78 4.34
C ARG A 182 12.77 18.10 4.20
N GLN A 183 12.45 19.06 5.07
CA GLN A 183 13.04 20.41 5.09
C GLN A 183 13.68 20.71 6.46
N PRO A 184 14.73 19.97 6.86
CA PRO A 184 15.33 20.11 8.20
C PRO A 184 15.92 21.48 8.46
N ALA A 185 16.32 22.21 7.42
CA ALA A 185 16.85 23.59 7.51
C ALA A 185 15.81 24.59 8.03
N MET A 186 14.51 24.28 7.94
CA MET A 186 13.42 25.14 8.37
C MET A 186 13.20 25.14 9.89
N LYS A 187 13.97 24.38 10.67
CA LYS A 187 13.94 24.32 12.16
C LYS A 187 12.53 24.29 12.76
N PHE A 188 11.60 23.55 12.16
CA PHE A 188 10.30 23.34 12.79
C PHE A 188 10.51 22.57 14.09
N LYS A 189 9.79 22.99 15.16
CA LYS A 189 9.75 22.21 16.40
C LYS A 189 9.12 20.86 16.07
N ALA A 190 9.94 19.87 15.86
CA ALA A 190 9.53 18.56 15.37
C ALA A 190 8.68 17.84 16.43
N LYS A 191 7.37 18.01 16.38
CA LYS A 191 6.44 17.01 16.89
C LYS A 191 6.40 15.76 16.00
N ASP A 192 6.92 15.87 14.78
CA ASP A 192 6.88 14.83 13.76
C ASP A 192 8.08 13.89 13.93
N LYS A 193 7.90 12.85 14.72
CA LYS A 193 8.83 11.71 14.67
C LYS A 193 8.65 11.02 13.31
N PRO A 194 9.75 10.61 12.67
CA PRO A 194 9.65 9.79 11.46
C PRO A 194 8.90 8.51 11.79
N ASP A 195 8.03 8.07 10.87
CA ASP A 195 7.33 6.80 11.02
C ASP A 195 8.35 5.65 11.12
N THR A 196 8.01 4.64 11.89
CA THR A 196 8.79 3.40 11.98
C THR A 196 8.73 2.60 10.68
N PHE A 197 7.66 2.74 9.90
CA PHE A 197 7.41 2.02 8.67
C PHE A 197 8.36 2.49 7.56
N LYS A 198 9.23 1.61 7.09
CA LYS A 198 10.33 1.93 6.18
C LYS A 198 10.20 1.29 4.82
N GLN A 199 9.55 0.12 4.72
CA GLN A 199 9.53 -0.66 3.48
C GLN A 199 8.19 -1.33 3.24
N LEU A 200 7.70 -1.21 2.00
CA LEU A 200 6.54 -1.93 1.49
C LEU A 200 6.95 -2.75 0.26
N VAL A 201 6.83 -4.06 0.38
CA VAL A 201 7.14 -5.01 -0.69
C VAL A 201 5.84 -5.54 -1.27
N PHE A 202 5.62 -5.35 -2.56
CA PHE A 202 4.46 -5.91 -3.26
C PHE A 202 4.79 -7.33 -3.74
N ALA A 203 4.02 -8.28 -3.27
CA ALA A 203 4.13 -9.67 -3.67
C ALA A 203 3.20 -9.98 -4.84
N GLY A 204 3.72 -10.64 -5.86
CA GLY A 204 2.99 -11.10 -7.03
C GLY A 204 3.56 -12.42 -7.56
N ASN A 205 3.07 -12.88 -8.70
CA ASN A 205 3.61 -14.04 -9.42
C ASN A 205 4.27 -13.62 -10.75
N ASP A 206 4.83 -14.58 -11.45
CA ASP A 206 5.51 -14.34 -12.74
C ASP A 206 4.60 -13.69 -13.78
N ALA A 207 3.29 -14.02 -13.79
CA ALA A 207 2.34 -13.50 -14.77
C ALA A 207 2.12 -11.98 -14.65
N CYS A 208 2.31 -11.39 -13.47
CA CYS A 208 2.13 -9.95 -13.23
C CYS A 208 3.44 -9.21 -12.86
N ALA A 209 4.59 -9.87 -12.98
CA ALA A 209 5.87 -9.34 -12.50
C ALA A 209 6.26 -8.01 -13.17
N LYS A 210 6.09 -7.92 -14.49
CA LYS A 210 6.43 -6.74 -15.27
C LYS A 210 5.52 -5.56 -14.94
N GLU A 211 4.22 -5.81 -14.93
CA GLU A 211 3.18 -4.82 -14.61
C GLU A 211 3.32 -4.33 -13.18
N LEU A 212 3.58 -5.23 -12.24
CA LEU A 212 3.81 -4.93 -10.84
C LEU A 212 5.00 -3.99 -10.63
N LYS A 213 6.12 -4.28 -11.29
CA LYS A 213 7.32 -3.45 -11.24
C LYS A 213 7.05 -2.06 -11.82
N ALA A 214 6.46 -1.99 -13.02
CA ALA A 214 6.13 -0.73 -13.67
C ALA A 214 5.16 0.11 -12.83
N ALA A 215 4.16 -0.52 -12.21
CA ALA A 215 3.20 0.16 -11.34
C ALA A 215 3.86 0.77 -10.09
N VAL A 216 4.81 0.06 -9.47
CA VAL A 216 5.59 0.58 -8.34
C VAL A 216 6.42 1.77 -8.78
N GLU A 217 7.16 1.68 -9.89
CA GLU A 217 7.98 2.78 -10.42
C GLU A 217 7.16 4.03 -10.73
N GLN A 218 5.99 3.85 -11.36
CA GLN A 218 5.04 4.94 -11.64
C GLN A 218 4.50 5.57 -10.35
N GLY A 219 4.09 4.73 -9.39
CA GLY A 219 3.61 5.19 -8.09
C GLY A 219 4.65 6.01 -7.33
N VAL A 220 5.92 5.59 -7.35
CA VAL A 220 7.06 6.32 -6.74
C VAL A 220 7.25 7.67 -7.40
N ALA A 221 7.24 7.73 -8.73
CA ALA A 221 7.35 8.99 -9.46
C ALA A 221 6.21 9.97 -9.11
N MET A 222 4.97 9.45 -8.97
CA MET A 222 3.83 10.27 -8.54
C MET A 222 4.00 10.77 -7.10
N VAL A 223 4.49 9.94 -6.18
CA VAL A 223 4.78 10.35 -4.78
C VAL A 223 5.85 11.45 -4.74
N GLU A 224 6.90 11.34 -5.56
CA GLU A 224 7.93 12.38 -5.64
C GLU A 224 7.35 13.71 -6.11
N GLY A 225 6.51 13.71 -7.14
CA GLY A 225 5.82 14.90 -7.62
C GLY A 225 4.87 15.50 -6.57
N MET A 226 4.05 14.66 -5.93
CA MET A 226 3.15 15.08 -4.84
C MET A 226 3.94 15.69 -3.67
N ASN A 227 5.04 15.08 -3.28
CA ASN A 227 5.88 15.57 -2.19
C ASN A 227 6.53 16.91 -2.55
N LEU A 228 7.00 17.09 -3.78
CA LEU A 228 7.52 18.38 -4.26
C LEU A 228 6.46 19.47 -4.18
N ALA A 229 5.23 19.19 -4.66
CA ALA A 229 4.13 20.15 -4.58
C ALA A 229 3.80 20.54 -3.13
N LYS A 230 3.76 19.56 -2.22
CA LYS A 230 3.53 19.79 -0.79
C LYS A 230 4.69 20.58 -0.14
N ASP A 231 5.93 20.25 -0.50
CA ASP A 231 7.09 20.98 -0.01
C ASP A 231 6.99 22.46 -0.39
N LEU A 232 6.70 22.76 -1.66
CA LEU A 232 6.53 24.13 -2.15
C LEU A 232 5.37 24.87 -1.46
N GLY A 233 4.22 24.20 -1.29
CA GLY A 233 3.05 24.77 -0.63
C GLY A 233 3.23 25.02 0.87
N ASN A 234 4.12 24.28 1.53
CA ASN A 234 4.41 24.43 2.96
C ASN A 234 5.59 25.38 3.26
N LEU A 235 6.36 25.78 2.25
CA LEU A 235 7.42 26.75 2.43
C LEU A 235 6.85 28.13 2.73
N PRO A 236 7.46 28.90 3.65
CA PRO A 236 7.04 30.27 3.92
C PRO A 236 7.32 31.20 2.73
N PRO A 237 6.57 32.30 2.55
CA PRO A 237 6.62 33.15 1.35
C PRO A 237 7.98 33.86 1.15
N ASN A 238 8.73 34.07 2.21
CA ASN A 238 10.08 34.62 2.14
C ASN A 238 11.10 33.64 1.58
N VAL A 239 10.78 32.36 1.48
CA VAL A 239 11.59 31.29 0.86
C VAL A 239 11.03 30.90 -0.49
N CYS A 240 9.71 30.57 -0.56
CA CYS A 240 9.04 30.18 -1.80
C CYS A 240 8.67 31.41 -2.64
N THR A 241 9.68 32.14 -3.08
CA THR A 241 9.55 33.29 -3.99
C THR A 241 9.39 32.84 -5.44
N PRO A 242 8.93 33.71 -6.37
CA PRO A 242 8.88 33.40 -7.80
C PRO A 242 10.25 32.92 -8.36
N THR A 243 11.34 33.54 -7.91
CA THR A 243 12.70 33.10 -8.27
C THR A 243 13.01 31.68 -7.77
N TYR A 244 12.56 31.32 -6.57
CA TYR A 244 12.73 29.97 -6.02
C TYR A 244 11.94 28.94 -6.84
N LEU A 245 10.70 29.25 -7.21
CA LEU A 245 9.87 28.40 -8.07
C LEU A 245 10.52 28.19 -9.44
N GLY A 246 11.00 29.27 -10.06
CA GLY A 246 11.72 29.18 -11.34
C GLY A 246 12.97 28.29 -11.27
N LYS A 247 13.78 28.43 -10.22
CA LYS A 247 14.95 27.57 -9.99
C LYS A 247 14.56 26.11 -9.73
N THR A 248 13.47 25.88 -9.01
CA THR A 248 12.95 24.53 -8.76
C THR A 248 12.51 23.88 -10.07
N ALA A 249 11.76 24.61 -10.90
CA ALA A 249 11.34 24.13 -12.21
C ALA A 249 12.56 23.80 -13.13
N GLN A 250 13.56 24.67 -13.18
CA GLN A 250 14.81 24.39 -13.91
C GLN A 250 15.55 23.16 -13.36
N GLY A 251 15.46 22.90 -12.04
CA GLY A 251 16.01 21.71 -11.41
C GLY A 251 15.36 20.41 -11.90
N LEU A 252 14.08 20.45 -12.26
CA LEU A 252 13.35 19.28 -12.80
C LEU A 252 13.88 18.88 -14.18
N SER A 253 14.24 19.85 -15.03
CA SER A 253 14.80 19.56 -16.37
C SER A 253 16.12 18.79 -16.33
N LYS A 254 16.87 18.93 -15.25
CA LYS A 254 18.14 18.19 -15.05
C LYS A 254 17.93 16.72 -14.64
N LYS A 255 16.77 16.40 -14.09
CA LYS A 255 16.44 15.07 -13.57
C LYS A 255 15.51 14.28 -14.47
N SER A 256 14.91 14.94 -15.45
CA SER A 256 13.91 14.36 -16.34
C SER A 256 14.08 14.90 -17.76
N SER A 257 13.41 14.30 -18.74
CA SER A 257 13.38 14.77 -20.13
C SER A 257 12.51 16.03 -20.35
N LEU A 258 12.09 16.70 -19.28
CA LEU A 258 11.24 17.90 -19.36
C LEU A 258 12.03 19.09 -19.90
N LYS A 259 11.46 19.79 -20.87
CA LYS A 259 11.94 21.12 -21.29
C LYS A 259 11.28 22.16 -20.41
N VAL A 260 12.09 22.96 -19.72
CA VAL A 260 11.62 24.02 -18.82
C VAL A 260 12.11 25.36 -19.32
N GLU A 261 11.18 26.28 -19.57
CA GLU A 261 11.44 27.67 -19.85
C GLU A 261 10.90 28.53 -18.73
N VAL A 262 11.71 29.44 -18.21
CA VAL A 262 11.32 30.40 -17.17
C VAL A 262 11.26 31.77 -17.78
N LEU A 263 10.05 32.33 -17.88
CA LEU A 263 9.83 33.65 -18.47
C LEU A 263 10.11 34.76 -17.46
N GLY A 264 10.89 35.73 -17.87
CA GLY A 264 11.11 36.96 -17.09
C GLY A 264 10.01 38.02 -17.36
N ARG A 265 9.98 39.06 -16.54
CA ARG A 265 8.95 40.11 -16.58
C ARG A 265 8.67 40.66 -17.98
N LYS A 266 9.72 41.04 -18.72
CA LYS A 266 9.57 41.56 -20.09
C LYS A 266 8.93 40.58 -21.07
N GLN A 267 9.23 39.31 -20.93
CA GLN A 267 8.63 38.25 -21.76
C GLN A 267 7.14 38.03 -21.40
N ILE A 268 6.81 38.08 -20.12
CA ILE A 268 5.45 37.97 -19.61
C ILE A 268 4.60 39.14 -20.10
N GLU A 269 5.13 40.38 -20.04
CA GLU A 269 4.46 41.58 -20.52
C GLU A 269 4.25 41.52 -22.05
N ALA A 270 5.26 41.07 -22.81
CA ALA A 270 5.15 40.91 -24.26
C ALA A 270 4.10 39.87 -24.67
N LEU A 271 3.84 38.87 -23.84
CA LEU A 271 2.79 37.85 -24.03
C LEU A 271 1.41 38.31 -23.55
N GLY A 272 1.28 39.54 -23.03
CA GLY A 272 0.00 40.04 -22.51
C GLY A 272 -0.52 39.33 -21.23
N MET A 273 0.37 38.70 -20.49
CA MET A 273 0.02 37.95 -19.25
C MET A 273 -0.11 38.91 -18.07
N GLY A 274 -1.13 39.77 -18.06
CA GLY A 274 -1.30 40.86 -17.10
C GLY A 274 -1.60 40.42 -15.65
N SER A 275 -1.87 39.15 -15.41
CA SER A 275 -2.15 38.60 -14.06
C SER A 275 -0.90 38.10 -13.33
N PHE A 276 0.28 38.25 -13.91
CA PHE A 276 1.56 37.79 -13.36
C PHE A 276 2.48 38.96 -12.99
#